data_f415678cb4aca2c2b5f947f1fa8d5d58
#
_entry.id   f415678cb4aca2c2b5f947f1fa8d5d58
#
_cell.length_a   1.000
_cell.length_b   1.000
_cell.length_c   1.000
_cell.angle_alpha   90.00
_cell.angle_beta   90.00
_cell.angle_gamma   90.00
#
_symmetry.space_group_name_H-M   'P 1'
#
loop_
_entity.id
_entity.type
_entity.pdbx_description
1 polymer ?
#
loop_
_entity_poly.entity_id
_entity_poly.type
_entity_poly.pdbx_seq_one_letter_code
_entity_poly.pdbx_strand_id
1 'polypeptide(L)' 'MGMSSWIMDLEEEFEDKVVDIIKDSEDISEAYAGAIELNKKQHLVNWSDDEIEEAVSEIWNEYWSKYQ' A
#
# COMPACT_ATOMS: atom_id res chain seq x y z
N MET A 1 12.19 14.26 16.77
CA MET A 1 11.17 13.62 16.23
C MET A 1 11.25 13.37 14.75
N GLY A 2 11.87 14.09 13.98
CA GLY A 2 11.88 13.90 12.58
C GLY A 2 12.70 12.77 12.06
N MET A 3 13.62 12.25 12.83
CA MET A 3 14.53 11.28 12.29
C MET A 3 13.88 9.95 12.02
N SER A 4 13.02 9.52 12.90
CA SER A 4 12.35 8.26 12.67
C SER A 4 11.43 8.33 11.50
N SER A 5 10.75 9.46 11.31
CA SER A 5 9.86 9.57 10.18
C SER A 5 10.60 9.52 8.88
N TRP A 6 11.80 10.02 8.87
CA TRP A 6 12.63 10.02 7.70
C TRP A 6 12.93 8.60 7.23
N ILE A 7 13.21 7.72 8.16
CA ILE A 7 13.52 6.35 7.82
C ILE A 7 12.30 5.61 7.30
N MET A 8 11.14 5.95 7.82
CA MET A 8 9.92 5.24 7.47
C MET A 8 9.17 5.87 6.31
N ASP A 9 9.70 6.90 5.73
CA ASP A 9 9.03 7.65 4.67
C ASP A 9 8.59 6.77 3.51
N LEU A 10 9.45 5.88 3.06
CA LEU A 10 9.13 5.06 1.90
C LEU A 10 7.95 4.14 2.17
N GLU A 11 7.89 3.58 3.37
CA GLU A 11 6.78 2.72 3.72
C GLU A 11 5.48 3.50 3.85
N GLU A 12 5.56 4.68 4.44
CA GLU A 12 4.38 5.52 4.55
C GLU A 12 3.90 5.97 3.19
N GLU A 13 4.82 6.32 2.32
CA GLU A 13 4.46 6.72 0.98
C GLU A 13 3.80 5.57 0.23
N PHE A 14 4.32 4.36 0.38
CA PHE A 14 3.72 3.20 -0.23
C PHE A 14 2.29 3.00 0.27
N GLU A 15 2.08 3.11 1.58
CA GLU A 15 0.75 2.95 2.14
C GLU A 15 -0.22 4.00 1.62
N ASP A 16 0.23 5.24 1.56
CA ASP A 16 -0.62 6.31 1.04
C ASP A 16 -1.04 6.04 -0.39
N LYS A 17 -0.10 5.59 -1.21
CA LYS A 17 -0.40 5.30 -2.59
C LYS A 17 -1.31 4.09 -2.74
N VAL A 18 -1.13 3.10 -1.86
CA VAL A 18 -2.00 1.93 -1.86
C VAL A 18 -3.42 2.34 -1.50
N VAL A 19 -3.59 3.24 -0.54
CA VAL A 19 -4.91 3.73 -0.20
C VAL A 19 -5.57 4.39 -1.41
N ASP A 20 -4.82 5.18 -2.17
CA ASP A 20 -5.34 5.78 -3.38
C ASP A 20 -5.77 4.73 -4.40
N ILE A 21 -4.97 3.68 -4.53
CA ILE A 21 -5.31 2.59 -5.42
C ILE A 21 -6.59 1.90 -4.96
N ILE A 22 -6.72 1.68 -3.66
CA ILE A 22 -7.90 1.04 -3.09
C ILE A 22 -9.14 1.87 -3.36
N LYS A 23 -9.04 3.17 -3.25
CA LYS A 23 -10.17 4.06 -3.53
C LYS A 23 -10.69 3.88 -4.95
N ASP A 24 -9.79 3.64 -5.88
CA ASP A 24 -10.15 3.49 -7.28
C ASP A 24 -10.46 2.05 -7.66
N SER A 25 -10.21 1.10 -6.78
CA SER A 25 -10.41 -0.31 -7.10
C SER A 25 -11.79 -0.77 -6.69
N GLU A 26 -12.39 -1.59 -7.51
CA GLU A 26 -13.70 -2.15 -7.18
C GLU A 26 -13.56 -3.35 -6.28
N ASP A 27 -12.47 -4.10 -6.38
CA ASP A 27 -12.27 -5.19 -5.46
C ASP A 27 -10.78 -5.33 -5.16
N ILE A 28 -10.49 -6.22 -4.21
CA ILE A 28 -9.15 -6.32 -3.66
C ILE A 28 -8.13 -6.82 -4.68
N SER A 29 -8.55 -7.61 -5.65
CA SER A 29 -7.58 -8.09 -6.64
C SER A 29 -7.05 -6.96 -7.49
N GLU A 30 -7.85 -5.95 -7.78
CA GLU A 30 -7.36 -4.79 -8.49
C GLU A 30 -6.36 -4.02 -7.65
N ALA A 31 -6.62 -3.94 -6.36
CA ALA A 31 -5.69 -3.27 -5.46
C ALA A 31 -4.35 -4.00 -5.40
N TYR A 32 -4.37 -5.31 -5.35
CA TYR A 32 -3.14 -6.09 -5.38
C TYR A 32 -2.32 -5.78 -6.63
N ALA A 33 -2.96 -5.86 -7.78
CA ALA A 33 -2.25 -5.64 -9.03
C ALA A 33 -1.68 -4.23 -9.09
N GLY A 34 -2.47 -3.25 -8.67
CA GLY A 34 -2.02 -1.87 -8.69
C GLY A 34 -0.82 -1.63 -7.77
N ALA A 35 -0.87 -2.21 -6.58
CA ALA A 35 0.22 -2.03 -5.63
C ALA A 35 1.51 -2.70 -6.11
N ILE A 36 1.39 -3.89 -6.66
CA ILE A 36 2.56 -4.61 -7.16
C ILE A 36 3.19 -3.83 -8.31
N GLU A 37 2.35 -3.33 -9.20
CA GLU A 37 2.85 -2.56 -10.33
C GLU A 37 3.49 -1.26 -9.87
N LEU A 38 2.88 -0.60 -8.92
CA LEU A 38 3.44 0.62 -8.35
C LEU A 38 4.84 0.38 -7.81
N ASN A 39 5.00 -0.70 -7.05
CA ASN A 39 6.30 -0.98 -6.46
C ASN A 39 7.33 -1.36 -7.53
N LYS A 40 6.88 -2.02 -8.59
CA LYS A 40 7.81 -2.33 -9.69
C LYS A 40 8.33 -1.09 -10.36
N LYS A 41 7.50 -0.06 -10.46
CA LYS A 41 7.90 1.18 -11.10
C LYS A 41 8.73 2.08 -10.20
N GLN A 42 8.36 2.18 -8.95
CA GLN A 42 8.95 3.18 -8.05
C GLN A 42 9.85 2.59 -6.98
N HIS A 43 9.81 1.28 -6.79
CA HIS A 43 10.67 0.61 -5.80
C HIS A 43 10.56 1.26 -4.43
N LEU A 44 9.33 1.50 -4.00
CA LEU A 44 9.10 2.16 -2.72
C LEU A 44 9.46 1.26 -1.55
N VAL A 45 9.22 -0.04 -1.68
CA VAL A 45 9.56 -1.00 -0.64
C VAL A 45 10.27 -2.18 -1.27
N ASN A 46 11.05 -2.87 -0.46
CA ASN A 46 11.80 -4.03 -0.95
C ASN A 46 11.11 -5.31 -0.49
N TRP A 47 9.86 -5.45 -0.86
CA TRP A 47 9.02 -6.57 -0.45
C TRP A 47 8.75 -7.47 -1.65
N SER A 48 8.53 -8.75 -1.39
CA SER A 48 8.10 -9.66 -2.43
C SER A 48 6.62 -9.43 -2.73
N ASP A 49 6.15 -10.03 -3.81
CA ASP A 49 4.74 -9.89 -4.20
C ASP A 49 3.82 -10.36 -3.07
N ASP A 50 4.17 -11.47 -2.42
CA ASP A 50 3.36 -11.98 -1.32
C ASP A 50 3.28 -10.97 -0.18
N GLU A 51 4.38 -10.34 0.13
CA GLU A 51 4.40 -9.34 1.20
C GLU A 51 3.58 -8.12 0.83
N ILE A 52 3.64 -7.72 -0.43
CA ILE A 52 2.85 -6.60 -0.90
C ILE A 52 1.36 -6.94 -0.80
N GLU A 53 0.98 -8.14 -1.19
CA GLU A 53 -0.41 -8.55 -1.11
C GLU A 53 -0.90 -8.55 0.33
N GLU A 54 -0.07 -9.01 1.24
CA GLU A 54 -0.44 -9.02 2.63
C GLU A 54 -0.67 -7.60 3.16
N ALA A 55 0.23 -6.69 2.80
CA ALA A 55 0.09 -5.30 3.20
C ALA A 55 -1.17 -4.68 2.61
N VAL A 56 -1.44 -4.96 1.35
CA VAL A 56 -2.64 -4.44 0.69
C VAL A 56 -3.89 -4.96 1.39
N SER A 57 -3.89 -6.23 1.75
CA SER A 57 -5.03 -6.82 2.43
C SER A 57 -5.30 -6.12 3.76
N GLU A 58 -4.27 -5.85 4.52
CA GLU A 58 -4.43 -5.14 5.78
C GLU A 58 -4.95 -3.73 5.58
N ILE A 59 -4.37 -3.02 4.62
CA ILE A 59 -4.80 -1.65 4.34
C ILE A 59 -6.23 -1.65 3.83
N TRP A 60 -6.58 -2.61 3.00
CA TRP A 60 -7.94 -2.74 2.47
C TRP A 60 -8.95 -2.89 3.62
N ASN A 61 -8.65 -3.79 4.54
CA ASN A 61 -9.54 -4.01 5.68
C ASN A 61 -9.66 -2.77 6.54
N GLU A 62 -8.56 -2.09 6.80
CA GLU A 62 -8.58 -0.88 7.60
C GLU A 62 -9.37 0.22 6.93
N TYR A 63 -9.15 0.38 5.65
CA TYR A 63 -9.82 1.45 4.90
C TYR A 63 -11.33 1.27 4.96
N TRP A 64 -11.79 0.08 4.65
CA TRP A 64 -13.22 -0.16 4.58
C TRP A 64 -13.86 -0.23 5.96
N SER A 65 -13.11 -0.63 6.98
CA SER A 65 -13.61 -0.58 8.34
C SER A 65 -13.84 0.84 8.82
N LYS A 66 -12.96 1.73 8.44
CA LYS A 66 -13.07 3.10 8.86
C LYS A 66 -14.24 3.81 8.22
N TYR A 67 -14.55 3.45 6.99
CA TYR A 67 -15.54 4.18 6.23
C TYR A 67 -16.88 3.47 6.14
N GLN A 68 -17.06 2.46 6.94
CA GLN A 68 -18.37 1.85 7.09
C GLN A 68 -19.15 2.42 8.29
#